data_6cc70f5bea16e8d1ee336306811b1db9
#
_entry.id   6cc70f5bea16e8d1ee336306811b1db9
#
_cell.length_a   1.000
_cell.length_b   1.000
_cell.length_c   1.000
_cell.angle_alpha   90.00
_cell.angle_beta   90.00
_cell.angle_gamma   90.00
#
_symmetry.space_group_name_H-M   'P 1'
#
loop_
_entity.id
_entity.type
_entity.pdbx_description
1 polymer ?
#
loop_
_entity_poly.entity_id
_entity_poly.type
_entity_poly.pdbx_seq_one_letter_code
_entity_poly.pdbx_strand_id
1 'polypeptide(L)'
;GIADVIPFQTPETKKKCKYLFVEADEDHIAEQHGRWSKENKGFISRLAYIYEYKQENPKVKGRKELVNTYYFSGLYEGSKGVRAFWEEVQSYIEATYDSDELQRVFISGDGAAWIDSATTYVDRSLYCVDKFHMTKYINAAANQMLDEAEEARANLYKFIYKKQRSKFKKYTEEMLASASNPEPIYELQSYALGNWNAVMRSYHNKLLTGCSAEGHVSSVLSDRLSSRPMGWSQIGADRMSKLRCYERNYGREKLIDLIRYSREQRSMKRKGTDNIAVEKVSMREIMTDQYDQS
;
A
#
# COMPACT_ATOMS: atom_id res chain seq x y z
N GLY A 1 6.97 20.47 7.44
CA GLY A 1 5.55 20.82 7.66
C GLY A 1 4.91 19.90 8.68
N ILE A 2 3.66 20.14 9.10
CA ILE A 2 2.97 19.31 10.11
C ILE A 2 2.87 17.84 9.68
N ALA A 3 2.60 17.59 8.41
CA ALA A 3 2.54 16.23 7.86
C ALA A 3 3.88 15.46 7.91
N ASP A 4 4.99 16.17 8.12
CA ASP A 4 6.33 15.55 8.15
C ASP A 4 6.74 15.12 9.58
N VAL A 5 5.96 15.44 10.61
CA VAL A 5 6.31 15.28 12.02
C VAL A 5 5.20 14.61 12.85
N ILE A 6 4.28 13.90 12.21
CA ILE A 6 3.22 13.21 12.95
C ILE A 6 3.72 11.80 13.34
N PRO A 7 4.18 11.61 14.59
CA PRO A 7 4.51 10.27 15.05
C PRO A 7 3.24 9.44 15.19
N PHE A 8 3.33 8.14 14.93
CA PHE A 8 2.25 7.23 15.29
C PHE A 8 2.16 7.11 16.83
N GLN A 9 0.93 6.93 17.33
CA GLN A 9 0.70 6.72 18.75
C GLN A 9 1.16 5.31 19.14
N THR A 10 2.08 5.24 20.08
CA THR A 10 2.52 3.96 20.65
C THR A 10 1.50 3.53 21.70
N PRO A 11 0.95 2.31 21.64
CA PRO A 11 0.06 1.82 22.67
C PRO A 11 0.82 1.63 24.00
N GLU A 12 0.14 1.82 25.13
CA GLU A 12 0.71 1.58 26.46
C GLU A 12 1.23 0.13 26.62
N THR A 13 0.48 -0.82 26.03
CA THR A 13 0.86 -2.23 26.03
C THR A 13 0.88 -2.73 24.59
N LYS A 14 1.98 -3.39 24.20
CA LYS A 14 2.10 -3.94 22.85
C LYS A 14 1.05 -5.02 22.59
N LYS A 15 0.48 -4.99 21.41
CA LYS A 15 -0.54 -5.93 20.97
C LYS A 15 0.08 -7.30 20.68
N LYS A 16 -0.61 -8.36 21.08
CA LYS A 16 -0.23 -9.74 20.77
C LYS A 16 -0.91 -10.17 19.48
N CYS A 17 -0.11 -10.43 18.44
CA CYS A 17 -0.61 -10.88 17.15
C CYS A 17 0.40 -11.84 16.51
N LYS A 18 -0.06 -13.01 16.06
CA LYS A 18 0.82 -14.00 15.41
C LYS A 18 1.14 -13.64 13.97
N TYR A 19 0.21 -13.05 13.25
CA TYR A 19 0.31 -12.76 11.83
C TYR A 19 -0.16 -11.33 11.56
N LEU A 20 0.63 -10.59 10.80
CA LEU A 20 0.24 -9.29 10.27
C LEU A 20 0.18 -9.36 8.75
N PHE A 21 -0.70 -8.57 8.19
CA PHE A 21 -0.89 -8.46 6.75
C PHE A 21 -0.63 -7.02 6.34
N VAL A 22 0.20 -6.85 5.33
CA VAL A 22 0.47 -5.56 4.69
C VAL A 22 0.05 -5.70 3.24
N GLU A 23 -0.75 -4.77 2.77
CA GLU A 23 -1.07 -4.65 1.36
C GLU A 23 -0.52 -3.31 0.88
N ALA A 24 0.13 -3.31 -0.29
CA ALA A 24 0.80 -2.13 -0.82
C ALA A 24 0.55 -1.99 -2.32
N ASP A 25 0.42 -0.72 -2.75
CA ASP A 25 0.20 -0.34 -4.14
C ASP A 25 0.49 1.16 -4.31
N GLU A 26 0.42 1.72 -5.51
CA GLU A 26 0.82 3.09 -5.80
C GLU A 26 -0.22 3.85 -6.62
N ASP A 27 -0.18 5.19 -6.52
CA ASP A 27 -1.01 6.11 -7.33
C ASP A 27 -0.10 7.01 -8.16
N HIS A 28 -0.44 7.14 -9.45
CA HIS A 28 0.27 7.99 -10.39
C HIS A 28 -0.38 9.38 -10.41
N ILE A 29 0.35 10.38 -9.98
CA ILE A 29 -0.13 11.74 -9.79
C ILE A 29 0.48 12.66 -10.85
N ALA A 30 -0.36 13.43 -11.53
CA ALA A 30 0.11 14.44 -12.48
C ALA A 30 0.81 15.61 -11.77
N GLU A 31 1.98 15.99 -12.23
CA GLU A 31 2.69 17.18 -11.75
C GLU A 31 2.01 18.46 -12.26
N GLN A 32 1.94 19.47 -11.40
CA GLN A 32 1.49 20.80 -11.79
C GLN A 32 2.58 21.51 -12.57
N HIS A 33 2.40 21.63 -13.87
CA HIS A 33 3.31 22.36 -14.74
C HIS A 33 2.98 23.85 -14.76
N GLY A 34 4.00 24.68 -14.79
CA GLY A 34 3.86 26.10 -15.13
C GLY A 34 3.32 26.24 -16.58
N ARG A 35 2.69 27.38 -16.88
CA ARG A 35 1.99 27.70 -18.13
C ARG A 35 2.79 27.39 -19.42
N TRP A 36 4.08 27.16 -19.32
CA TRP A 36 5.05 26.99 -20.41
C TRP A 36 5.73 25.62 -20.48
N SER A 37 5.46 24.70 -19.55
CA SER A 37 6.07 23.37 -19.57
C SER A 37 5.32 22.46 -20.55
N LYS A 38 6.04 21.88 -21.50
CA LYS A 38 5.53 20.87 -22.44
C LYS A 38 5.71 19.43 -21.95
N GLU A 39 6.35 19.23 -20.78
CA GLU A 39 6.64 17.90 -20.27
C GLU A 39 5.52 17.43 -19.32
N ASN A 40 4.82 16.39 -19.72
CA ASN A 40 3.92 15.65 -18.82
C ASN A 40 4.79 14.80 -17.87
N LYS A 41 5.26 15.41 -16.80
CA LYS A 41 5.89 14.67 -15.70
C LYS A 41 4.84 14.34 -14.67
N GLY A 42 4.96 13.16 -14.10
CA GLY A 42 4.18 12.70 -12.96
C GLY A 42 5.11 12.15 -11.89
N PHE A 43 4.57 11.93 -10.74
CA PHE A 43 5.26 11.27 -9.64
C PHE A 43 4.34 10.23 -9.00
N ILE A 44 4.93 9.36 -8.21
CA ILE A 44 4.27 8.21 -7.62
C ILE A 44 4.10 8.44 -6.14
N SER A 45 2.86 8.33 -5.64
CA SER A 45 2.57 8.23 -4.22
C SER A 45 2.38 6.76 -3.84
N ARG A 46 3.19 6.27 -2.91
CA ARG A 46 3.12 4.91 -2.41
C ARG A 46 2.13 4.84 -1.26
N LEU A 47 1.34 3.78 -1.24
CA LEU A 47 0.45 3.44 -0.14
C LEU A 47 0.78 2.04 0.37
N ALA A 48 0.90 1.90 1.67
CA ALA A 48 0.80 0.60 2.34
C ALA A 48 -0.15 0.72 3.52
N TYR A 49 -0.80 -0.37 3.86
CA TYR A 49 -1.55 -0.46 5.09
C TYR A 49 -1.37 -1.83 5.72
N ILE A 50 -1.33 -1.83 7.05
CA ILE A 50 -1.17 -3.02 7.88
C ILE A 50 -2.48 -3.31 8.58
N TYR A 51 -2.83 -4.59 8.74
CA TYR A 51 -3.98 -5.04 9.52
C TYR A 51 -3.73 -6.42 10.14
N GLU A 52 -4.52 -6.77 11.16
CA GLU A 52 -4.37 -8.02 11.90
C GLU A 52 -5.12 -9.19 11.26
N TYR A 53 -6.35 -8.96 10.80
CA TYR A 53 -7.17 -9.97 10.11
C TYR A 53 -8.33 -9.32 9.35
N LYS A 54 -9.03 -10.13 8.56
CA LYS A 54 -10.28 -9.74 7.87
C LYS A 54 -11.46 -10.40 8.57
N GLN A 55 -12.50 -9.62 8.87
CA GLN A 55 -13.76 -10.13 9.41
C GLN A 55 -14.93 -9.80 8.47
N GLU A 56 -16.04 -10.52 8.61
CA GLU A 56 -17.26 -10.18 7.89
C GLU A 56 -17.80 -8.83 8.38
N ASN A 57 -18.19 -7.98 7.44
CA ASN A 57 -18.78 -6.69 7.78
C ASN A 57 -20.20 -6.89 8.35
N PRO A 58 -20.50 -6.42 9.57
CA PRO A 58 -21.79 -6.67 10.21
C PRO A 58 -22.96 -5.99 9.48
N LYS A 59 -22.69 -4.98 8.66
CA LYS A 59 -23.71 -4.18 7.96
C LYS A 59 -23.93 -4.61 6.51
N VAL A 60 -22.94 -5.25 5.89
CA VAL A 60 -22.98 -5.60 4.45
C VAL A 60 -22.56 -7.05 4.26
N LYS A 61 -23.54 -7.91 4.00
CA LYS A 61 -23.33 -9.36 3.79
C LYS A 61 -22.34 -9.61 2.64
N GLY A 62 -21.38 -10.49 2.87
CA GLY A 62 -20.37 -10.87 1.88
C GLY A 62 -19.24 -9.84 1.70
N ARG A 63 -19.26 -8.72 2.40
CA ARG A 63 -18.15 -7.76 2.45
C ARG A 63 -17.28 -8.03 3.67
N LYS A 64 -15.97 -8.02 3.46
CA LYS A 64 -14.99 -8.11 4.55
C LYS A 64 -14.49 -6.73 4.92
N GLU A 65 -14.20 -6.53 6.20
CA GLU A 65 -13.52 -5.36 6.72
C GLU A 65 -12.20 -5.75 7.39
N LEU A 66 -11.26 -4.82 7.36
CA LEU A 66 -9.93 -4.99 7.95
C LEU A 66 -9.97 -4.56 9.40
N VAL A 67 -9.36 -5.35 10.27
CA VAL A 67 -9.31 -5.07 11.71
C VAL A 67 -7.97 -4.48 12.10
N ASN A 68 -7.99 -3.41 12.91
CA ASN A 68 -6.83 -2.68 13.38
C ASN A 68 -5.91 -2.20 12.25
N THR A 69 -6.52 -1.55 11.25
CA THR A 69 -5.81 -1.06 10.06
C THR A 69 -5.05 0.23 10.37
N TYR A 70 -3.79 0.30 9.87
CA TYR A 70 -2.98 1.51 9.91
C TYR A 70 -2.35 1.78 8.54
N TYR A 71 -2.40 3.03 8.07
CA TYR A 71 -2.02 3.46 6.72
C TYR A 71 -0.74 4.28 6.72
N PHE A 72 0.09 4.06 5.70
CA PHE A 72 1.31 4.79 5.41
C PHE A 72 1.26 5.28 3.96
N SER A 73 1.62 6.52 3.71
CA SER A 73 1.73 7.02 2.33
C SER A 73 2.65 8.23 2.23
N GLY A 74 3.18 8.44 1.04
CA GLY A 74 3.99 9.60 0.68
C GLY A 74 4.73 9.41 -0.63
N LEU A 75 5.49 10.45 -1.01
CA LEU A 75 6.38 10.44 -2.18
C LEU A 75 7.78 9.99 -1.77
N TYR A 76 7.98 8.70 -1.65
CA TYR A 76 9.27 8.11 -1.26
C TYR A 76 10.05 7.72 -2.51
N GLU A 77 10.75 8.67 -3.12
CA GLU A 77 11.44 8.48 -4.40
C GLU A 77 12.79 7.75 -4.28
N GLY A 78 13.10 6.96 -5.30
CA GLY A 78 14.36 6.21 -5.41
C GLY A 78 14.56 5.19 -4.29
N SER A 79 15.73 4.54 -4.29
CA SER A 79 16.06 3.47 -3.33
C SER A 79 16.08 3.94 -1.87
N LYS A 80 16.57 5.15 -1.63
CA LYS A 80 16.59 5.75 -0.28
C LYS A 80 15.18 6.02 0.24
N GLY A 81 14.29 6.51 -0.63
CA GLY A 81 12.89 6.74 -0.28
C GLY A 81 12.17 5.41 0.01
N VAL A 82 12.34 4.40 -0.84
CA VAL A 82 11.78 3.06 -0.62
C VAL A 82 12.22 2.48 0.72
N ARG A 83 13.51 2.58 1.01
CA ARG A 83 14.07 2.17 2.30
C ARG A 83 13.39 2.89 3.46
N ALA A 84 13.34 4.23 3.42
CA ALA A 84 12.73 5.03 4.47
C ALA A 84 11.24 4.69 4.69
N PHE A 85 10.50 4.41 3.61
CA PHE A 85 9.10 3.97 3.68
C PHE A 85 8.95 2.66 4.44
N TRP A 86 9.75 1.65 4.12
CA TRP A 86 9.64 0.34 4.77
C TRP A 86 10.22 0.33 6.19
N GLU A 87 11.22 1.18 6.47
CA GLU A 87 11.71 1.40 7.84
C GLU A 87 10.64 2.08 8.73
N GLU A 88 9.78 2.96 8.16
CA GLU A 88 8.64 3.54 8.87
C GLU A 88 7.60 2.45 9.21
N VAL A 89 7.29 1.56 8.27
CA VAL A 89 6.40 0.42 8.50
C VAL A 89 6.95 -0.51 9.59
N GLN A 90 8.25 -0.84 9.52
CA GLN A 90 8.93 -1.66 10.55
C GLN A 90 8.86 -1.00 11.92
N SER A 91 9.17 0.29 12.00
CA SER A 91 9.12 1.05 13.26
C SER A 91 7.73 1.03 13.91
N TYR A 92 6.67 1.13 13.10
CA TYR A 92 5.30 0.99 13.58
C TYR A 92 5.02 -0.42 14.13
N ILE A 93 5.47 -1.46 13.43
CA ILE A 93 5.29 -2.85 13.87
C ILE A 93 5.98 -3.05 15.23
N GLU A 94 7.23 -2.62 15.36
CA GLU A 94 8.00 -2.74 16.60
C GLU A 94 7.40 -1.97 17.77
N ALA A 95 6.87 -0.79 17.50
CA ALA A 95 6.25 0.03 18.54
C ALA A 95 4.87 -0.50 18.99
N THR A 96 4.14 -1.15 18.07
CA THR A 96 2.73 -1.52 18.28
C THR A 96 2.56 -2.98 18.71
N TYR A 97 3.38 -3.89 18.21
CA TYR A 97 3.20 -5.32 18.37
C TYR A 97 4.32 -5.97 19.18
N ASP A 98 3.96 -7.02 19.93
CA ASP A 98 4.91 -7.82 20.68
C ASP A 98 5.73 -8.70 19.72
N SER A 99 7.05 -8.46 19.70
CA SER A 99 7.97 -9.20 18.83
C SER A 99 8.07 -10.68 19.14
N ASP A 100 7.82 -11.10 20.40
CA ASP A 100 7.92 -12.51 20.79
C ASP A 100 6.71 -13.32 20.30
N GLU A 101 5.57 -12.66 20.15
CA GLU A 101 4.34 -13.28 19.64
C GLU A 101 4.24 -13.23 18.10
N LEU A 102 4.85 -12.24 17.45
CA LEU A 102 4.76 -12.05 16.01
C LEU A 102 5.59 -13.10 15.26
N GLN A 103 4.92 -13.97 14.52
CA GLN A 103 5.54 -15.04 13.75
C GLN A 103 5.85 -14.65 12.29
N ARG A 104 4.92 -13.95 11.63
CA ARG A 104 5.05 -13.57 10.20
C ARG A 104 4.34 -12.28 9.88
N VAL A 105 4.91 -11.54 8.92
CA VAL A 105 4.30 -10.41 8.23
C VAL A 105 4.13 -10.79 6.76
N PHE A 106 2.90 -10.85 6.26
CA PHE A 106 2.63 -11.13 4.85
C PHE A 106 2.48 -9.82 4.11
N ILE A 107 3.32 -9.55 3.10
CA ILE A 107 3.29 -8.33 2.30
C ILE A 107 2.78 -8.69 0.92
N SER A 108 1.65 -8.10 0.53
CA SER A 108 0.98 -8.37 -0.75
C SER A 108 1.01 -7.14 -1.65
N GLY A 109 1.27 -7.34 -2.94
CA GLY A 109 1.26 -6.30 -3.95
C GLY A 109 1.31 -6.83 -5.37
N ASP A 110 1.34 -5.91 -6.32
CA ASP A 110 1.23 -6.15 -7.76
C ASP A 110 2.50 -6.72 -8.43
N GLY A 111 3.61 -6.84 -7.72
CA GLY A 111 4.90 -7.27 -8.26
C GLY A 111 5.91 -6.14 -8.47
N ALA A 112 5.55 -4.91 -8.14
CA ALA A 112 6.47 -3.80 -8.20
C ALA A 112 7.71 -4.05 -7.31
N ALA A 113 8.89 -3.75 -7.83
CA ALA A 113 10.17 -4.03 -7.15
C ALA A 113 10.28 -3.37 -5.77
N TRP A 114 9.65 -2.20 -5.57
CA TRP A 114 9.66 -1.52 -4.29
C TRP A 114 8.85 -2.28 -3.23
N ILE A 115 7.81 -3.05 -3.62
CA ILE A 115 7.02 -3.87 -2.70
C ILE A 115 7.76 -5.15 -2.35
N ASP A 116 8.35 -5.83 -3.33
CA ASP A 116 9.15 -7.03 -3.08
C ASP A 116 10.35 -6.73 -2.17
N SER A 117 11.00 -5.57 -2.35
CA SER A 117 12.11 -5.11 -1.52
C SER A 117 11.76 -4.89 -0.04
N ALA A 118 10.48 -4.82 0.31
CA ALA A 118 10.02 -4.73 1.70
C ALA A 118 10.58 -5.85 2.58
N THR A 119 10.79 -7.04 2.01
CA THR A 119 11.34 -8.20 2.73
C THR A 119 12.77 -7.98 3.25
N THR A 120 13.46 -6.96 2.75
CA THR A 120 14.79 -6.55 3.23
C THR A 120 14.73 -5.68 4.48
N TYR A 121 13.61 -4.97 4.69
CA TYR A 121 13.48 -3.94 5.72
C TYR A 121 12.46 -4.28 6.81
N VAL A 122 11.51 -5.16 6.51
CA VAL A 122 10.47 -5.60 7.45
C VAL A 122 10.79 -7.00 7.94
N ASP A 123 11.02 -7.13 9.22
CA ASP A 123 11.39 -8.39 9.86
C ASP A 123 10.29 -9.46 9.70
N ARG A 124 10.73 -10.70 9.57
CA ARG A 124 9.85 -11.89 9.46
C ARG A 124 8.84 -11.79 8.32
N SER A 125 9.08 -10.92 7.35
CA SER A 125 8.17 -10.70 6.24
C SER A 125 8.34 -11.73 5.11
N LEU A 126 7.25 -11.95 4.40
CA LEU A 126 7.20 -12.76 3.18
C LEU A 126 6.39 -11.99 2.13
N TYR A 127 7.01 -11.76 0.98
CA TYR A 127 6.31 -11.19 -0.15
C TYR A 127 5.35 -12.20 -0.79
N CYS A 128 4.16 -11.76 -1.13
CA CYS A 128 3.07 -12.53 -1.74
C CYS A 128 2.50 -11.72 -2.90
N VAL A 129 2.30 -12.33 -4.07
CA VAL A 129 1.67 -11.61 -5.18
C VAL A 129 0.18 -11.40 -4.91
N ASP A 130 -0.36 -10.28 -5.38
CA ASP A 130 -1.80 -10.08 -5.40
C ASP A 130 -2.46 -11.00 -6.43
N LYS A 131 -3.46 -11.76 -5.97
CA LYS A 131 -4.24 -12.68 -6.82
C LYS A 131 -5.04 -11.94 -7.90
N PHE A 132 -5.44 -10.69 -7.64
CA PHE A 132 -6.18 -9.89 -8.62
C PHE A 132 -5.30 -9.62 -9.85
N HIS A 133 -4.06 -9.15 -9.65
CA HIS A 133 -3.12 -8.92 -10.74
C HIS A 133 -2.75 -10.23 -11.46
N MET A 134 -2.51 -11.30 -10.71
CA MET A 134 -2.28 -12.61 -11.33
C MET A 134 -3.45 -13.06 -12.21
N THR A 135 -4.70 -12.86 -11.75
CA THR A 135 -5.91 -13.16 -12.54
C THR A 135 -5.99 -12.28 -13.78
N LYS A 136 -5.64 -11.00 -13.68
CA LYS A 136 -5.60 -10.07 -14.82
C LYS A 136 -4.64 -10.56 -15.91
N TYR A 137 -3.40 -10.95 -15.54
CA TYR A 137 -2.42 -11.50 -16.47
C TYR A 137 -2.86 -12.83 -17.08
N ILE A 138 -3.42 -13.74 -16.29
CA ILE A 138 -3.95 -15.01 -16.79
C ILE A 138 -5.06 -14.77 -17.80
N ASN A 139 -6.02 -13.89 -17.50
CA ASN A 139 -7.12 -13.59 -18.41
C ASN A 139 -6.63 -12.92 -19.70
N ALA A 140 -5.70 -11.97 -19.61
CA ALA A 140 -5.14 -11.31 -20.80
C ALA A 140 -4.44 -12.30 -21.72
N ALA A 141 -3.62 -13.22 -21.17
CA ALA A 141 -2.92 -14.25 -21.93
C ALA A 141 -3.90 -15.30 -22.51
N ALA A 142 -4.83 -15.80 -21.70
CA ALA A 142 -5.79 -16.80 -22.16
C ALA A 142 -6.69 -16.29 -23.29
N ASN A 143 -7.11 -15.03 -23.24
CA ASN A 143 -7.93 -14.43 -24.30
C ASN A 143 -7.23 -14.37 -25.66
N GLN A 144 -5.89 -14.51 -25.71
CA GLN A 144 -5.16 -14.60 -27.00
C GLN A 144 -5.33 -15.96 -27.69
N MET A 145 -5.90 -16.94 -26.99
CA MET A 145 -6.15 -18.28 -27.53
C MET A 145 -7.52 -18.41 -28.21
N LEU A 146 -8.26 -17.29 -28.35
CA LEU A 146 -9.57 -17.23 -29.03
C LEU A 146 -10.56 -18.28 -28.49
N ASP A 147 -10.97 -19.23 -29.31
CA ASP A 147 -11.95 -20.28 -28.94
C ASP A 147 -11.45 -21.21 -27.84
N GLU A 148 -10.14 -21.32 -27.64
CA GLU A 148 -9.51 -22.12 -26.58
C GLU A 148 -9.26 -21.34 -25.27
N ALA A 149 -9.73 -20.09 -25.17
CA ALA A 149 -9.42 -19.20 -24.04
C ALA A 149 -9.83 -19.79 -22.66
N GLU A 150 -10.99 -20.46 -22.58
CA GLU A 150 -11.45 -21.08 -21.33
C GLU A 150 -10.57 -22.26 -20.91
N GLU A 151 -10.18 -23.10 -21.89
CA GLU A 151 -9.28 -24.22 -21.64
C GLU A 151 -7.89 -23.72 -21.21
N ALA A 152 -7.38 -22.71 -21.90
CA ALA A 152 -6.09 -22.07 -21.55
C ALA A 152 -6.10 -21.53 -20.12
N ARG A 153 -7.15 -20.83 -19.74
CA ARG A 153 -7.33 -20.33 -18.37
C ARG A 153 -7.35 -21.46 -17.34
N ALA A 154 -8.12 -22.51 -17.60
CA ALA A 154 -8.23 -23.67 -16.72
C ALA A 154 -6.88 -24.39 -16.54
N ASN A 155 -6.12 -24.57 -17.63
CA ASN A 155 -4.80 -25.20 -17.58
C ASN A 155 -3.77 -24.35 -16.81
N LEU A 156 -3.73 -23.02 -17.00
CA LEU A 156 -2.87 -22.12 -16.27
C LEU A 156 -3.11 -22.20 -14.76
N TYR A 157 -4.36 -22.11 -14.32
CA TYR A 157 -4.72 -22.28 -12.90
C TYR A 157 -4.39 -23.66 -12.37
N LYS A 158 -4.65 -24.74 -13.14
CA LYS A 158 -4.32 -26.12 -12.78
C LYS A 158 -2.83 -26.27 -12.46
N PHE A 159 -1.94 -25.68 -13.25
CA PHE A 159 -0.50 -25.76 -13.01
C PHE A 159 -0.09 -24.96 -11.75
N ILE A 160 -0.70 -23.82 -11.48
CA ILE A 160 -0.49 -23.05 -10.25
C ILE A 160 -0.95 -23.87 -9.02
N TYR A 161 -2.19 -24.37 -9.03
CA TYR A 161 -2.72 -25.16 -7.91
C TYR A 161 -1.97 -26.47 -7.69
N LYS A 162 -1.41 -27.07 -8.74
CA LYS A 162 -0.57 -28.27 -8.64
C LYS A 162 0.92 -27.97 -8.42
N LYS A 163 1.33 -26.71 -8.27
CA LYS A 163 2.72 -26.27 -8.09
C LYS A 163 3.66 -26.70 -9.24
N GLN A 164 3.16 -26.80 -10.45
CA GLN A 164 3.85 -27.37 -11.61
C GLN A 164 4.54 -26.28 -12.46
N ARG A 165 5.58 -25.62 -11.90
CA ARG A 165 6.29 -24.52 -12.57
C ARG A 165 6.76 -24.87 -13.98
N SER A 166 7.39 -26.04 -14.18
CA SER A 166 7.90 -26.46 -15.49
C SER A 166 6.79 -26.68 -16.52
N LYS A 167 5.65 -27.22 -16.08
CA LYS A 167 4.49 -27.38 -16.97
C LYS A 167 3.82 -26.05 -17.29
N PHE A 168 3.74 -25.14 -16.32
CA PHE A 168 3.26 -23.78 -16.56
C PHE A 168 4.13 -23.10 -17.64
N LYS A 169 5.46 -23.14 -17.48
CA LYS A 169 6.40 -22.58 -18.45
C LYS A 169 6.20 -23.19 -19.83
N LYS A 170 6.25 -24.52 -19.95
CA LYS A 170 6.09 -25.22 -21.22
C LYS A 170 4.76 -24.88 -21.91
N TYR A 171 3.68 -24.87 -21.16
CA TYR A 171 2.35 -24.56 -21.69
C TYR A 171 2.26 -23.11 -22.21
N THR A 172 2.82 -22.14 -21.49
CA THR A 172 2.85 -20.75 -21.97
C THR A 172 3.77 -20.60 -23.21
N GLU A 173 4.83 -21.40 -23.36
CA GLU A 173 5.64 -21.47 -24.58
C GLU A 173 4.84 -22.08 -25.77
N GLU A 174 4.00 -23.09 -25.50
CA GLU A 174 3.09 -23.66 -26.52
C GLU A 174 2.01 -22.64 -26.94
N MET A 175 1.44 -21.87 -26.00
CA MET A 175 0.49 -20.81 -26.30
C MET A 175 1.07 -19.73 -27.24
N LEU A 176 2.37 -19.39 -27.13
CA LEU A 176 3.02 -18.39 -27.99
C LEU A 176 2.98 -18.78 -29.48
N ALA A 177 2.96 -20.07 -29.80
CA ALA A 177 2.96 -20.54 -31.18
C ALA A 177 1.62 -20.33 -31.91
N SER A 178 0.52 -20.21 -31.17
CA SER A 178 -0.86 -20.09 -31.70
C SER A 178 -1.60 -18.82 -31.26
N ALA A 179 -0.95 -17.97 -30.47
CA ALA A 179 -1.58 -16.76 -29.94
C ALA A 179 -1.87 -15.71 -31.02
N SER A 180 -3.02 -15.06 -30.92
CA SER A 180 -3.37 -13.91 -31.76
C SER A 180 -2.47 -12.68 -31.51
N ASN A 181 -2.07 -12.48 -30.26
CA ASN A 181 -1.05 -11.52 -29.84
C ASN A 181 -0.17 -12.18 -28.77
N PRO A 182 1.18 -12.30 -28.96
CA PRO A 182 2.06 -12.96 -28.00
C PRO A 182 2.36 -12.11 -26.75
N GLU A 183 2.23 -10.77 -26.80
CA GLU A 183 2.67 -9.87 -25.75
C GLU A 183 2.05 -10.18 -24.36
N PRO A 184 0.72 -10.38 -24.21
CA PRO A 184 0.13 -10.72 -22.92
C PRO A 184 0.63 -12.06 -22.34
N ILE A 185 1.11 -13.00 -23.20
CA ILE A 185 1.67 -14.27 -22.74
C ILE A 185 3.09 -14.05 -22.21
N TYR A 186 3.90 -13.22 -22.86
CA TYR A 186 5.22 -12.82 -22.34
C TYR A 186 5.11 -12.09 -21.00
N GLU A 187 4.16 -11.17 -20.88
CA GLU A 187 3.88 -10.48 -19.61
C GLU A 187 3.49 -11.47 -18.50
N LEU A 188 2.60 -12.42 -18.78
CA LEU A 188 2.22 -13.47 -17.82
C LEU A 188 3.44 -14.33 -17.43
N GLN A 189 4.27 -14.75 -18.41
CA GLN A 189 5.45 -15.54 -18.13
C GLN A 189 6.42 -14.79 -17.23
N SER A 190 6.74 -13.55 -17.58
CA SER A 190 7.66 -12.70 -16.83
C SER A 190 7.15 -12.52 -15.38
N TYR A 191 5.89 -12.14 -15.23
CA TYR A 191 5.28 -11.92 -13.92
C TYR A 191 5.22 -13.19 -13.07
N ALA A 192 4.63 -14.27 -13.62
CA ALA A 192 4.37 -15.49 -12.86
C ALA A 192 5.66 -16.26 -12.55
N LEU A 193 6.57 -16.41 -13.53
CA LEU A 193 7.80 -17.17 -13.34
C LEU A 193 8.85 -16.40 -12.55
N GLY A 194 8.92 -15.08 -12.71
CA GLY A 194 9.77 -14.20 -11.91
C GLY A 194 9.35 -14.21 -10.41
N ASN A 195 8.06 -14.27 -10.16
CA ASN A 195 7.49 -14.25 -8.81
C ASN A 195 6.98 -15.63 -8.33
N TRP A 196 7.44 -16.75 -8.90
CA TRP A 196 6.82 -18.06 -8.68
C TRP A 196 6.65 -18.44 -7.21
N ASN A 197 7.65 -18.19 -6.37
CA ASN A 197 7.57 -18.47 -4.95
C ASN A 197 6.51 -17.62 -4.23
N ALA A 198 6.37 -16.35 -4.62
CA ALA A 198 5.34 -15.45 -4.10
C ALA A 198 3.93 -15.87 -4.59
N VAL A 199 3.81 -16.32 -5.84
CA VAL A 199 2.57 -16.92 -6.37
C VAL A 199 2.20 -18.15 -5.55
N MET A 200 3.14 -19.05 -5.29
CA MET A 200 2.89 -20.25 -4.49
C MET A 200 2.44 -19.89 -3.07
N ARG A 201 3.06 -18.91 -2.44
CA ARG A 201 2.61 -18.42 -1.12
C ARG A 201 1.17 -17.92 -1.16
N SER A 202 0.82 -17.10 -2.15
CA SER A 202 -0.53 -16.53 -2.27
C SER A 202 -1.60 -17.59 -2.50
N TYR A 203 -1.36 -18.56 -3.37
CA TYR A 203 -2.37 -19.56 -3.74
C TYR A 203 -2.51 -20.72 -2.75
N HIS A 204 -1.47 -21.00 -1.96
CA HIS A 204 -1.46 -22.15 -1.06
C HIS A 204 -1.50 -21.81 0.43
N ASN A 205 -1.44 -20.53 0.79
CA ASN A 205 -1.61 -20.10 2.17
C ASN A 205 -3.07 -19.70 2.43
N LYS A 206 -3.74 -20.44 3.30
CA LYS A 206 -5.14 -20.20 3.66
C LYS A 206 -5.40 -18.88 4.40
N LEU A 207 -4.33 -18.29 4.99
CA LEU A 207 -4.43 -17.00 5.65
C LEU A 207 -4.59 -15.84 4.66
N LEU A 208 -4.17 -16.02 3.39
CA LEU A 208 -4.21 -14.99 2.34
C LEU A 208 -5.53 -15.08 1.55
N THR A 209 -6.54 -14.35 2.01
CA THR A 209 -7.91 -14.39 1.47
C THR A 209 -8.20 -13.36 0.38
N GLY A 210 -7.20 -12.77 -0.23
CA GLY A 210 -7.29 -11.74 -1.27
C GLY A 210 -6.62 -10.44 -0.85
N CYS A 211 -6.41 -9.55 -1.81
CA CYS A 211 -5.84 -8.21 -1.63
C CYS A 211 -6.90 -7.16 -2.00
N SER A 212 -6.91 -6.04 -1.32
CA SER A 212 -7.81 -4.91 -1.54
C SER A 212 -7.05 -3.60 -1.82
N ALA A 213 -5.75 -3.70 -2.15
CA ALA A 213 -4.87 -2.55 -2.28
C ALA A 213 -5.38 -1.52 -3.29
N GLU A 214 -5.83 -1.95 -4.47
CA GLU A 214 -6.41 -1.06 -5.50
C GLU A 214 -7.58 -0.23 -4.97
N GLY A 215 -8.52 -0.86 -4.24
CA GLY A 215 -9.66 -0.16 -3.62
C GLY A 215 -9.24 0.82 -2.53
N HIS A 216 -8.18 0.51 -1.78
CA HIS A 216 -7.63 1.41 -0.77
C HIS A 216 -6.84 2.56 -1.42
N VAL A 217 -6.03 2.31 -2.44
CA VAL A 217 -5.38 3.38 -3.23
C VAL A 217 -6.43 4.32 -3.80
N SER A 218 -7.46 3.79 -4.45
CA SER A 218 -8.57 4.59 -4.99
C SER A 218 -9.17 5.49 -3.92
N SER A 219 -9.61 4.94 -2.79
CA SER A 219 -10.33 5.71 -1.75
C SER A 219 -9.45 6.58 -0.87
N VAL A 220 -8.17 6.24 -0.68
CA VAL A 220 -7.24 7.02 0.15
C VAL A 220 -6.52 8.09 -0.67
N LEU A 221 -6.03 7.74 -1.86
CA LEU A 221 -5.21 8.62 -2.68
C LEU A 221 -5.94 9.16 -3.89
N SER A 222 -6.39 8.27 -4.81
CA SER A 222 -6.82 8.66 -6.15
C SER A 222 -8.04 9.57 -6.13
N ASP A 223 -9.01 9.35 -5.27
CA ASP A 223 -10.18 10.23 -5.11
C ASP A 223 -9.82 11.70 -4.91
N ARG A 224 -8.64 11.97 -4.35
CA ARG A 224 -8.17 13.33 -4.07
C ARG A 224 -7.03 13.78 -4.96
N LEU A 225 -6.17 12.88 -5.42
CA LEU A 225 -4.90 13.24 -6.05
C LEU A 225 -4.88 13.02 -7.57
N SER A 226 -5.54 12.00 -8.10
CA SER A 226 -5.41 11.59 -9.51
C SER A 226 -6.74 11.43 -10.25
N SER A 227 -7.88 11.17 -9.57
CA SER A 227 -9.17 10.90 -10.22
C SER A 227 -9.80 12.10 -10.94
N ARG A 228 -9.27 13.30 -10.73
CA ARG A 228 -9.71 14.53 -11.38
C ARG A 228 -8.57 15.16 -12.18
N PRO A 229 -8.86 15.89 -13.27
CA PRO A 229 -7.81 16.56 -14.04
C PRO A 229 -7.23 17.74 -13.25
N MET A 230 -6.30 17.45 -12.35
CA MET A 230 -5.57 18.43 -11.56
C MET A 230 -4.11 18.00 -11.42
N GLY A 231 -3.21 18.97 -11.47
CA GLY A 231 -1.80 18.76 -11.17
C GLY A 231 -1.46 19.18 -9.74
N TRP A 232 -0.46 18.58 -9.18
CA TRP A 232 0.05 18.83 -7.83
C TRP A 232 1.53 19.21 -7.87
N SER A 233 1.96 20.04 -6.91
CA SER A 233 3.39 20.09 -6.60
C SER A 233 3.76 18.85 -5.79
N GLN A 234 5.00 18.36 -5.91
CA GLN A 234 5.50 17.20 -5.14
C GLN A 234 5.25 17.38 -3.63
N ILE A 235 5.61 18.53 -3.07
CA ILE A 235 5.39 18.84 -1.65
C ILE A 235 3.89 18.81 -1.30
N GLY A 236 3.04 19.32 -2.18
CA GLY A 236 1.60 19.35 -1.97
C GLY A 236 1.00 17.94 -1.97
N ALA A 237 1.40 17.10 -2.93
CA ALA A 237 0.94 15.71 -3.02
C ALA A 237 1.44 14.87 -1.85
N ASP A 238 2.73 14.95 -1.49
CA ASP A 238 3.29 14.24 -0.33
C ASP A 238 2.52 14.55 0.96
N ARG A 239 2.32 15.84 1.24
CA ARG A 239 1.56 16.28 2.41
C ARG A 239 0.10 15.82 2.38
N MET A 240 -0.54 15.87 1.21
CA MET A 240 -1.91 15.43 1.07
C MET A 240 -2.03 13.91 1.27
N SER A 241 -1.13 13.11 0.71
CA SER A 241 -1.07 11.66 0.94
C SER A 241 -0.97 11.33 2.43
N LYS A 242 -0.06 11.98 3.14
CA LYS A 242 0.13 11.82 4.60
C LYS A 242 -1.10 12.26 5.40
N LEU A 243 -1.75 13.37 5.04
CA LEU A 243 -2.97 13.83 5.71
C LEU A 243 -4.16 12.87 5.47
N ARG A 244 -4.27 12.28 4.27
CA ARG A 244 -5.28 11.26 3.99
C ARG A 244 -5.08 10.01 4.85
N CYS A 245 -3.82 9.56 5.01
CA CYS A 245 -3.51 8.47 5.94
C CYS A 245 -3.79 8.86 7.38
N TYR A 246 -3.46 10.07 7.80
CA TYR A 246 -3.77 10.56 9.14
C TYR A 246 -5.28 10.53 9.42
N GLU A 247 -6.12 11.00 8.49
CA GLU A 247 -7.58 10.90 8.60
C GLU A 247 -8.07 9.45 8.76
N ARG A 248 -7.47 8.52 8.01
CA ARG A 248 -7.82 7.10 8.10
C ARG A 248 -7.39 6.46 9.42
N ASN A 249 -6.24 6.86 9.94
CA ASN A 249 -5.67 6.30 11.15
C ASN A 249 -6.33 6.84 12.42
N TYR A 250 -6.68 8.13 12.44
CA TYR A 250 -7.10 8.82 13.66
C TYR A 250 -8.48 9.46 13.60
N GLY A 251 -9.10 9.47 12.41
CA GLY A 251 -10.43 10.04 12.21
C GLY A 251 -10.41 11.52 11.84
N ARG A 252 -11.57 11.97 11.35
CA ARG A 252 -11.75 13.31 10.79
C ARG A 252 -11.64 14.42 11.85
N GLU A 253 -12.08 14.18 13.06
CA GLU A 253 -12.05 15.18 14.14
C GLU A 253 -10.59 15.55 14.46
N LYS A 254 -9.73 14.54 14.69
CA LYS A 254 -8.30 14.77 14.94
C LYS A 254 -7.60 15.45 13.76
N LEU A 255 -7.99 15.17 12.53
CA LEU A 255 -7.48 15.87 11.37
C LEU A 255 -7.86 17.37 11.40
N ILE A 256 -9.10 17.69 11.76
CA ILE A 256 -9.56 19.09 11.88
C ILE A 256 -8.75 19.82 12.95
N ASP A 257 -8.53 19.22 14.10
CA ASP A 257 -7.76 19.81 15.19
C ASP A 257 -6.30 20.03 14.79
N LEU A 258 -5.68 19.08 14.11
CA LEU A 258 -4.34 19.23 13.53
C LEU A 258 -4.26 20.43 12.56
N ILE A 259 -5.27 20.61 11.72
CA ILE A 259 -5.33 21.73 10.76
C ILE A 259 -5.51 23.05 11.50
N ARG A 260 -6.37 23.12 12.51
CA ARG A 260 -6.59 24.32 13.35
C ARG A 260 -5.30 24.73 14.04
N TYR A 261 -4.67 23.79 14.74
CA TYR A 261 -3.38 24.01 15.38
C TYR A 261 -2.33 24.56 14.39
N SER A 262 -2.22 23.96 13.21
CA SER A 262 -1.30 24.45 12.17
C SER A 262 -1.57 25.88 11.73
N ARG A 263 -2.84 26.27 11.63
CA ARG A 263 -3.24 27.63 11.25
C ARG A 263 -2.89 28.63 12.35
N GLU A 264 -3.13 28.29 13.59
CA GLU A 264 -2.79 29.11 14.76
C GLU A 264 -1.29 29.36 14.85
N GLN A 265 -0.48 28.30 14.72
CA GLN A 265 1.00 28.43 14.73
C GLN A 265 1.50 29.34 13.61
N ARG A 266 0.93 29.27 12.41
CA ARG A 266 1.28 30.16 11.30
C ARG A 266 0.84 31.61 11.58
N SER A 267 -0.32 31.80 12.19
CA SER A 267 -0.81 33.13 12.56
C SER A 267 0.09 33.80 13.60
N MET A 268 0.52 33.05 14.63
CA MET A 268 1.44 33.52 15.65
C MET A 268 2.80 33.94 15.06
N LYS A 269 3.38 33.12 14.17
CA LYS A 269 4.61 33.43 13.46
C LYS A 269 4.50 34.69 12.60
N ARG A 270 3.38 34.93 11.95
CA ARG A 270 3.13 36.12 11.12
C ARG A 270 2.97 37.39 11.96
N LYS A 271 2.50 37.30 13.21
CA LYS A 271 2.30 38.46 14.09
C LYS A 271 3.58 38.91 14.78
N GLY A 272 4.75 38.35 14.44
CA GLY A 272 6.05 38.81 14.97
C GLY A 272 6.26 38.55 16.46
N THR A 273 5.54 37.59 17.06
CA THR A 273 5.74 37.19 18.46
C THR A 273 6.92 36.21 18.61
N ASP A 274 8.04 36.52 17.96
CA ASP A 274 9.26 35.71 17.94
C ASP A 274 10.03 35.67 19.29
N ASN A 275 9.54 36.31 20.36
CA ASN A 275 10.21 36.40 21.67
C ASN A 275 9.67 35.46 22.75
N ILE A 276 8.68 34.66 22.44
CA ILE A 276 8.32 33.57 23.36
C ILE A 276 9.05 32.33 22.85
N ALA A 277 10.07 31.90 23.59
CA ALA A 277 10.63 30.55 23.40
C ALA A 277 9.46 29.59 23.49
N VAL A 278 8.96 29.18 22.31
CA VAL A 278 7.97 28.13 22.24
C VAL A 278 8.71 26.88 22.70
N GLU A 279 8.56 26.52 23.98
CA GLU A 279 8.87 25.17 24.42
C GLU A 279 8.27 24.28 23.34
N LYS A 280 9.08 23.39 22.77
CA LYS A 280 8.61 22.37 21.85
C LYS A 280 7.67 21.47 22.63
N VAL A 281 6.44 21.94 22.83
CA VAL A 281 5.35 21.10 23.29
C VAL A 281 5.22 20.05 22.21
N SER A 282 5.68 18.86 22.49
CA SER A 282 5.63 17.78 21.51
C SER A 282 4.16 17.58 21.16
N MET A 283 3.85 17.34 19.91
CA MET A 283 2.48 16.96 19.49
C MET A 283 1.93 15.80 20.34
N ARG A 284 2.81 15.06 20.97
CA ARG A 284 2.55 14.00 21.93
C ARG A 284 1.90 14.51 23.23
N GLU A 285 2.34 15.67 23.76
CA GLU A 285 1.77 16.26 24.97
C GLU A 285 0.38 16.85 24.72
N ILE A 286 0.16 17.49 23.57
CA ILE A 286 -1.16 18.01 23.18
C ILE A 286 -2.18 16.89 22.99
N MET A 287 -1.75 15.71 22.58
CA MET A 287 -2.64 14.56 22.35
C MET A 287 -2.88 13.71 23.62
N THR A 288 -1.96 13.72 24.61
CA THR A 288 -2.13 13.02 25.88
C THR A 288 -3.04 13.79 26.86
N ASP A 289 -2.92 15.10 26.94
CA ASP A 289 -3.73 15.91 27.88
C ASP A 289 -5.24 15.91 27.58
N GLN A 290 -5.66 15.54 26.38
CA GLN A 290 -7.08 15.41 26.03
C GLN A 290 -7.70 14.05 26.40
N TYR A 291 -6.89 13.05 26.78
CA TYR A 291 -7.38 11.73 27.18
C TYR A 291 -7.47 11.53 28.68
N ASP A 292 -6.81 12.35 29.50
CA ASP A 292 -6.87 12.27 30.96
C ASP A 292 -8.10 13.00 31.55
N GLN A 293 -8.96 13.60 30.72
CA GLN A 293 -10.17 14.31 31.15
C GLN A 293 -11.49 13.67 30.68
N SER A 294 -11.47 12.39 30.25
CA SER A 294 -12.71 11.68 29.89
C SER A 294 -12.92 10.40 30.67
#